data_61ad783715cbc4ba4133104da6fd2b8c
#
_entry.id   61ad783715cbc4ba4133104da6fd2b8c
#
_cell.length_a   1.000
_cell.length_b   1.000
_cell.length_c   1.000
_cell.angle_alpha   90.00
_cell.angle_beta   90.00
_cell.angle_gamma   90.00
#
_symmetry.space_group_name_H-M   'P 1'
#
loop_
_entity.id
_entity.type
_entity.pdbx_description
1 polymer ?
#
loop_
_entity_poly.entity_id
_entity_poly.type
_entity_poly.pdbx_seq_one_letter_code
_entity_poly.pdbx_strand_id
1 'polypeptide(L)'
;MGDRGVALVYPYFPEEEPVEEEKLFPPLSIAYLSSQLKERSVPVSVHDGTFHSPREVIRDVARKVPAIVSIYLMITMVRNGLYLLDCLKKLLPDTLFITGGPLPTLYPERFAGAFDIVFRGEGDLTVARFCDEYLDAGGTPADPGALDLSSYPGIYQHRGNTVMRVPPVHHPVAVIEGLPLPDRSSFDHARYQEFWERTAGCRMTTLMITRGCPYSCDFCSKPVWGNNFRKPSLDRVFAEIQEILALGYDRLWIADDSFTLSTPYLQEFCTRKIREGLPFTWVCLSRVDRLDESIVRMMRDAGCVKVYLGLESGNDETLRLMGKRASVREGIEAVRLFREAGIETSGFFIVGYPGETQQSVDDTLALASSLPLDEISINVPFPLPGSPLFSRMGSIDTTADWDKANEIRFIYPSAFDEAVLREKIRQATDLSRKRRHQRNEAEELTREERKP
;
A
#
# COMPACT_ATOMS: atom_id res chain seq x y z
N MET A 1 39.14 7.13 3.05
CA MET A 1 37.88 7.36 2.36
C MET A 1 36.80 6.87 3.29
N GLY A 2 35.91 7.76 3.77
CA GLY A 2 34.88 7.37 4.73
C GLY A 2 33.96 6.32 4.13
N ASP A 3 33.37 5.53 5.00
CA ASP A 3 32.43 4.44 4.71
C ASP A 3 31.14 5.01 4.06
N ARG A 4 31.23 5.34 2.76
CA ARG A 4 30.11 5.89 2.00
C ARG A 4 29.08 4.80 1.77
N GLY A 5 28.01 4.82 2.54
CA GLY A 5 26.94 3.84 2.46
C GLY A 5 25.76 4.27 1.58
N VAL A 6 24.61 3.67 1.86
CA VAL A 6 23.33 3.92 1.19
C VAL A 6 22.40 4.72 2.10
N ALA A 7 21.81 5.78 1.58
CA ALA A 7 20.73 6.50 2.24
C ALA A 7 19.39 6.08 1.61
N LEU A 8 18.49 5.50 2.42
CA LEU A 8 17.13 5.16 2.05
C LEU A 8 16.20 6.30 2.47
N VAL A 9 15.48 6.89 1.53
CA VAL A 9 14.62 8.05 1.78
C VAL A 9 13.16 7.73 1.49
N TYR A 10 12.32 7.98 2.49
CA TYR A 10 10.86 7.91 2.38
C TYR A 10 10.29 9.33 2.39
N PRO A 11 9.90 9.88 1.22
CA PRO A 11 9.58 11.29 1.06
C PRO A 11 8.10 11.59 1.35
N TYR A 12 7.56 11.01 2.42
CA TYR A 12 6.21 11.30 2.88
C TYR A 12 6.26 12.44 3.91
N PHE A 13 5.59 13.51 3.60
CA PHE A 13 5.45 14.68 4.48
C PHE A 13 3.95 14.95 4.62
N PRO A 14 3.37 14.62 5.79
CA PRO A 14 1.96 14.90 6.07
C PRO A 14 1.67 16.40 5.94
N GLU A 15 0.44 16.75 5.55
CA GLU A 15 0.00 18.15 5.59
C GLU A 15 -0.08 18.63 7.05
N GLU A 16 0.10 19.95 7.29
CA GLU A 16 0.12 20.53 8.65
C GLU A 16 -1.20 20.32 9.41
N GLU A 17 -2.33 20.18 8.69
CA GLU A 17 -3.61 19.76 9.27
C GLU A 17 -3.85 18.29 8.89
N PRO A 18 -3.77 17.35 9.86
CA PRO A 18 -4.02 15.95 9.58
C PRO A 18 -5.46 15.76 9.10
N VAL A 19 -5.61 15.21 7.91
CA VAL A 19 -6.91 14.78 7.39
C VAL A 19 -7.40 13.65 8.32
N GLU A 20 -8.67 13.68 8.74
CA GLU A 20 -9.27 12.71 9.69
C GLU A 20 -9.03 11.22 9.34
N GLU A 21 -8.58 10.92 8.11
CA GLU A 21 -8.34 9.57 7.59
C GLU A 21 -6.85 9.25 7.38
N GLU A 22 -5.93 10.09 7.84
CA GLU A 22 -4.50 9.87 7.64
C GLU A 22 -4.03 8.61 8.38
N LYS A 23 -3.29 7.75 7.68
CA LYS A 23 -2.79 6.48 8.22
C LYS A 23 -1.27 6.46 8.15
N LEU A 24 -0.63 6.75 9.27
CA LEU A 24 0.82 6.80 9.36
C LEU A 24 1.38 5.45 9.80
N PHE A 25 2.28 4.89 9.00
CA PHE A 25 2.97 3.65 9.30
C PHE A 25 4.45 3.74 8.97
N PRO A 26 5.33 3.08 9.76
CA PRO A 26 6.71 2.90 9.34
C PRO A 26 6.76 2.24 7.96
N PRO A 27 7.55 2.78 7.01
CA PRO A 27 7.55 2.30 5.62
C PRO A 27 8.16 0.90 5.50
N LEU A 28 7.31 -0.11 5.40
CA LEU A 28 7.67 -1.52 5.42
C LEU A 28 8.64 -1.90 4.28
N SER A 29 8.48 -1.33 3.08
CA SER A 29 9.39 -1.57 1.95
C SER A 29 10.81 -1.06 2.21
N ILE A 30 10.96 0.08 2.89
CA ILE A 30 12.24 0.61 3.35
C ILE A 30 12.85 -0.31 4.41
N ALA A 31 12.02 -0.81 5.34
CA ALA A 31 12.46 -1.73 6.37
C ALA A 31 13.02 -3.05 5.78
N TYR A 32 12.35 -3.63 4.78
CA TYR A 32 12.85 -4.81 4.08
C TYR A 32 14.18 -4.54 3.35
N LEU A 33 14.28 -3.41 2.63
CA LEU A 33 15.53 -3.08 1.94
C LEU A 33 16.65 -2.78 2.92
N SER A 34 16.38 -2.10 4.03
CA SER A 34 17.36 -1.86 5.09
C SER A 34 17.92 -3.16 5.68
N SER A 35 17.04 -4.13 5.97
CA SER A 35 17.48 -5.44 6.50
C SER A 35 18.38 -6.20 5.52
N GLN A 36 18.04 -6.16 4.22
CA GLN A 36 18.86 -6.80 3.17
C GLN A 36 20.23 -6.15 3.01
N LEU A 37 20.33 -4.83 3.12
CA LEU A 37 21.61 -4.11 3.08
C LEU A 37 22.46 -4.43 4.33
N LYS A 38 21.83 -4.44 5.51
CA LYS A 38 22.52 -4.79 6.77
C LYS A 38 23.07 -6.24 6.76
N GLU A 39 22.31 -7.20 6.22
CA GLU A 39 22.75 -8.60 6.08
C GLU A 39 24.00 -8.72 5.21
N ARG A 40 24.15 -7.84 4.21
CA ARG A 40 25.32 -7.73 3.33
C ARG A 40 26.45 -6.87 3.92
N SER A 41 26.29 -6.40 5.15
CA SER A 41 27.23 -5.47 5.80
C SER A 41 27.39 -4.13 5.07
N VAL A 42 26.42 -3.75 4.24
CA VAL A 42 26.39 -2.44 3.57
C VAL A 42 25.97 -1.37 4.58
N PRO A 43 26.77 -0.31 4.79
CA PRO A 43 26.38 0.79 5.65
C PRO A 43 25.09 1.46 5.11
N VAL A 44 24.05 1.50 5.94
CA VAL A 44 22.74 2.04 5.55
C VAL A 44 22.23 3.05 6.55
N SER A 45 21.62 4.12 6.07
CA SER A 45 20.86 5.07 6.88
C SER A 45 19.45 5.22 6.33
N VAL A 46 18.45 5.24 7.21
CA VAL A 46 17.04 5.45 6.86
C VAL A 46 16.65 6.89 7.20
N HIS A 47 16.01 7.57 6.26
CA HIS A 47 15.52 8.94 6.38
C HIS A 47 14.02 8.93 6.11
N ASP A 48 13.24 8.78 7.17
CA ASP A 48 11.79 8.77 7.13
C ASP A 48 11.25 10.21 7.27
N GLY A 49 10.59 10.70 6.22
CA GLY A 49 10.03 12.05 6.17
C GLY A 49 8.76 12.25 7.00
N THR A 50 8.12 11.16 7.48
CA THR A 50 6.79 11.21 8.10
C THR A 50 6.68 12.23 9.24
N PHE A 51 7.75 12.39 10.01
CA PHE A 51 7.78 13.30 11.16
C PHE A 51 8.84 14.39 11.04
N HIS A 52 9.36 14.61 9.85
CA HIS A 52 10.42 15.58 9.57
C HIS A 52 10.01 16.51 8.43
N SER A 53 10.54 17.71 8.43
CA SER A 53 10.41 18.60 7.28
C SER A 53 11.32 18.16 6.13
N PRO A 54 10.99 18.50 4.87
CA PRO A 54 11.88 18.26 3.74
C PRO A 54 13.30 18.80 3.94
N ARG A 55 13.43 19.96 4.61
CA ARG A 55 14.74 20.58 4.91
C ARG A 55 15.58 19.77 5.88
N GLU A 56 14.96 19.15 6.88
CA GLU A 56 15.65 18.28 7.83
C GLU A 56 16.15 17.02 7.13
N VAL A 57 15.31 16.39 6.32
CA VAL A 57 15.69 15.20 5.53
C VAL A 57 16.86 15.52 4.59
N ILE A 58 16.79 16.62 3.82
CA ILE A 58 17.88 17.04 2.94
C ILE A 58 19.18 17.26 3.71
N ARG A 59 19.13 18.00 4.82
CA ARG A 59 20.30 18.27 5.66
C ARG A 59 20.94 16.98 6.20
N ASP A 60 20.11 16.06 6.68
CA ASP A 60 20.59 14.85 7.35
C ASP A 60 21.16 13.84 6.34
N VAL A 61 20.57 13.71 5.15
CA VAL A 61 21.16 12.97 4.02
C VAL A 61 22.49 13.59 3.57
N ALA A 62 22.51 14.91 3.36
CA ALA A 62 23.72 15.60 2.89
C ALA A 62 24.90 15.49 3.87
N ARG A 63 24.66 15.48 5.17
CA ARG A 63 25.68 15.26 6.21
C ARG A 63 26.33 13.89 6.15
N LYS A 64 25.58 12.87 5.73
CA LYS A 64 26.09 11.49 5.60
C LYS A 64 27.00 11.29 4.39
N VAL A 65 26.86 12.15 3.38
CA VAL A 65 27.57 12.06 2.09
C VAL A 65 27.54 10.62 1.53
N PRO A 66 26.35 10.03 1.34
CA PRO A 66 26.23 8.64 0.91
C PRO A 66 26.74 8.46 -0.52
N ALA A 67 27.20 7.23 -0.85
CA ALA A 67 27.52 6.88 -2.24
C ALA A 67 26.24 6.68 -3.08
N ILE A 68 25.18 6.21 -2.46
CA ILE A 68 23.86 5.98 -3.10
C ILE A 68 22.76 6.63 -2.28
N VAL A 69 21.86 7.34 -2.93
CA VAL A 69 20.58 7.77 -2.38
C VAL A 69 19.46 7.04 -3.10
N SER A 70 18.69 6.25 -2.36
CA SER A 70 17.50 5.55 -2.86
C SER A 70 16.24 6.25 -2.37
N ILE A 71 15.47 6.84 -3.29
CA ILE A 71 14.20 7.53 -2.96
C ILE A 71 13.04 6.61 -3.34
N TYR A 72 12.24 6.21 -2.35
CA TYR A 72 11.02 5.44 -2.55
C TYR A 72 9.91 6.32 -3.11
N LEU A 73 9.19 5.85 -4.14
CA LEU A 73 8.10 6.61 -4.74
C LEU A 73 6.82 5.78 -4.87
N MET A 74 5.75 6.34 -4.35
CA MET A 74 4.38 5.97 -4.65
C MET A 74 3.63 7.19 -5.21
N ILE A 75 2.39 7.01 -5.65
CA ILE A 75 1.65 8.03 -6.39
C ILE A 75 1.52 9.36 -5.62
N THR A 76 1.32 9.32 -4.32
CA THR A 76 1.14 10.48 -3.44
C THR A 76 2.46 11.15 -3.00
N MET A 77 3.62 10.65 -3.46
CA MET A 77 4.94 11.13 -3.01
C MET A 77 5.80 11.69 -4.15
N VAL A 78 5.26 11.76 -5.37
CA VAL A 78 6.05 12.12 -6.57
C VAL A 78 6.66 13.51 -6.44
N ARG A 79 5.85 14.50 -6.10
CA ARG A 79 6.30 15.90 -5.97
C ARG A 79 7.40 16.02 -4.92
N ASN A 80 7.17 15.46 -3.76
CA ASN A 80 8.11 15.51 -2.65
C ASN A 80 9.41 14.78 -2.99
N GLY A 81 9.33 13.59 -3.59
CA GLY A 81 10.50 12.82 -4.00
C GLY A 81 11.34 13.52 -5.06
N LEU A 82 10.72 14.13 -6.07
CA LEU A 82 11.42 14.90 -7.11
C LEU A 82 12.01 16.20 -6.54
N TYR A 83 11.34 16.86 -5.60
CA TYR A 83 11.89 18.02 -4.90
C TYR A 83 13.15 17.66 -4.09
N LEU A 84 13.10 16.57 -3.31
CA LEU A 84 14.27 16.08 -2.58
C LEU A 84 15.42 15.73 -3.54
N LEU A 85 15.12 15.03 -4.64
CA LEU A 85 16.09 14.68 -5.66
C LEU A 85 16.82 15.89 -6.22
N ASP A 86 16.08 16.93 -6.63
CA ASP A 86 16.66 18.17 -7.20
C ASP A 86 17.59 18.88 -6.20
N CYS A 87 17.15 18.96 -4.93
CA CYS A 87 17.97 19.56 -3.87
C CYS A 87 19.23 18.73 -3.56
N LEU A 88 19.08 17.42 -3.44
CA LEU A 88 20.20 16.53 -3.07
C LEU A 88 21.22 16.39 -4.21
N LYS A 89 20.81 16.36 -5.48
CA LYS A 89 21.74 16.35 -6.63
C LYS A 89 22.67 17.56 -6.65
N LYS A 90 22.18 18.73 -6.23
CA LYS A 90 23.00 19.95 -6.13
C LYS A 90 24.02 19.91 -5.00
N LEU A 91 23.69 19.23 -3.91
CA LEU A 91 24.54 19.12 -2.72
C LEU A 91 25.52 17.95 -2.80
N LEU A 92 25.17 16.90 -3.53
CA LEU A 92 25.88 15.61 -3.57
C LEU A 92 26.14 15.19 -5.04
N PRO A 93 26.99 15.92 -5.79
CA PRO A 93 27.22 15.67 -7.22
C PRO A 93 27.88 14.30 -7.50
N ASP A 94 28.56 13.72 -6.50
CA ASP A 94 29.26 12.44 -6.61
C ASP A 94 28.44 11.26 -6.02
N THR A 95 27.13 11.43 -5.85
CA THR A 95 26.19 10.44 -5.32
C THR A 95 25.35 9.86 -6.44
N LEU A 96 25.17 8.54 -6.46
CA LEU A 96 24.25 7.85 -7.37
C LEU A 96 22.82 7.96 -6.82
N PHE A 97 21.88 8.43 -7.63
CA PHE A 97 20.47 8.55 -7.27
C PHE A 97 19.63 7.46 -7.92
N ILE A 98 19.08 6.58 -7.12
CA ILE A 98 18.21 5.50 -7.58
C ILE A 98 16.80 5.67 -7.03
N THR A 99 15.82 5.09 -7.70
CA THR A 99 14.44 5.05 -7.23
C THR A 99 13.81 3.69 -7.45
N GLY A 100 12.79 3.41 -6.65
CA GLY A 100 11.94 2.23 -6.73
C GLY A 100 10.62 2.48 -6.00
N GLY A 101 9.81 1.45 -5.94
CA GLY A 101 8.48 1.52 -5.32
C GLY A 101 7.35 1.32 -6.33
N PRO A 102 6.08 1.44 -5.90
CA PRO A 102 4.93 1.12 -6.73
C PRO A 102 4.86 1.91 -8.04
N LEU A 103 5.01 3.23 -8.00
CA LEU A 103 4.87 4.03 -9.21
C LEU A 103 6.04 3.89 -10.19
N PRO A 104 7.33 3.90 -9.78
CA PRO A 104 8.45 3.56 -10.66
C PRO A 104 8.34 2.16 -11.27
N THR A 105 7.73 1.20 -10.57
CA THR A 105 7.45 -0.13 -11.11
C THR A 105 6.48 -0.08 -12.28
N LEU A 106 5.41 0.71 -12.15
CA LEU A 106 4.34 0.81 -13.14
C LEU A 106 4.68 1.79 -14.28
N TYR A 107 5.41 2.88 -13.97
CA TYR A 107 5.70 3.95 -14.93
C TYR A 107 7.17 4.41 -14.84
N PRO A 108 8.14 3.54 -15.17
CA PRO A 108 9.57 3.84 -15.05
C PRO A 108 10.03 4.98 -15.97
N GLU A 109 9.39 5.12 -17.13
CA GLU A 109 9.72 6.15 -18.14
C GLU A 109 9.63 7.57 -17.56
N ARG A 110 8.74 7.80 -16.63
CA ARG A 110 8.55 9.10 -15.96
C ARG A 110 9.76 9.51 -15.13
N PHE A 111 10.53 8.56 -14.66
CA PHE A 111 11.60 8.78 -13.67
C PHE A 111 13.00 8.59 -14.25
N ALA A 112 13.14 7.87 -15.36
CA ALA A 112 14.43 7.49 -15.93
C ALA A 112 15.27 8.67 -16.47
N GLY A 113 14.68 9.85 -16.68
CA GLY A 113 15.41 11.07 -17.02
C GLY A 113 15.89 11.88 -15.80
N ALA A 114 15.26 11.63 -14.64
CA ALA A 114 15.57 12.34 -13.41
C ALA A 114 16.52 11.54 -12.51
N PHE A 115 16.31 10.23 -12.39
CA PHE A 115 17.15 9.32 -11.62
C PHE A 115 18.19 8.64 -12.52
N ASP A 116 19.30 8.24 -11.93
CA ASP A 116 20.36 7.52 -12.65
C ASP A 116 19.95 6.09 -12.97
N ILE A 117 19.21 5.46 -12.07
CA ILE A 117 18.63 4.11 -12.24
C ILE A 117 17.25 4.05 -11.61
N VAL A 118 16.31 3.40 -12.29
CA VAL A 118 14.97 3.06 -11.79
C VAL A 118 14.88 1.54 -11.59
N PHE A 119 14.49 1.10 -10.41
CA PHE A 119 14.21 -0.30 -10.10
C PHE A 119 12.71 -0.58 -10.13
N ARG A 120 12.33 -1.69 -10.79
CA ARG A 120 10.95 -2.13 -11.00
C ARG A 120 10.70 -3.45 -10.31
N GLY A 121 9.47 -3.64 -9.82
CA GLY A 121 9.03 -4.90 -9.20
C GLY A 121 9.55 -5.09 -7.79
N GLU A 122 9.80 -6.34 -7.42
CA GLU A 122 10.29 -6.70 -6.09
C GLU A 122 11.78 -6.42 -5.95
N GLY A 123 12.10 -5.28 -5.35
CA GLY A 123 13.49 -4.82 -5.22
C GLY A 123 14.27 -5.44 -4.05
N ASP A 124 13.64 -6.25 -3.20
CA ASP A 124 14.23 -6.76 -1.96
C ASP A 124 15.69 -7.25 -2.12
N LEU A 125 15.91 -8.13 -3.07
CA LEU A 125 17.27 -8.70 -3.32
C LEU A 125 18.05 -7.91 -4.36
N THR A 126 17.41 -7.48 -5.43
CA THR A 126 18.11 -6.88 -6.58
C THR A 126 18.75 -5.55 -6.20
N VAL A 127 18.01 -4.67 -5.49
CA VAL A 127 18.53 -3.36 -5.08
C VAL A 127 19.66 -3.53 -4.07
N ALA A 128 19.49 -4.43 -3.09
CA ALA A 128 20.54 -4.66 -2.10
C ALA A 128 21.83 -5.23 -2.72
N ARG A 129 21.70 -6.20 -3.64
CA ARG A 129 22.83 -6.75 -4.40
C ARG A 129 23.51 -5.67 -5.25
N PHE A 130 22.72 -4.86 -5.96
CA PHE A 130 23.26 -3.77 -6.76
C PHE A 130 24.05 -2.77 -5.91
N CYS A 131 23.51 -2.36 -4.76
CA CYS A 131 24.18 -1.41 -3.88
C CYS A 131 25.51 -1.97 -3.34
N ASP A 132 25.52 -3.22 -2.92
CA ASP A 132 26.69 -3.95 -2.42
C ASP A 132 27.81 -3.99 -3.50
N GLU A 133 27.50 -4.56 -4.67
CA GLU A 133 28.44 -4.69 -5.78
C GLU A 133 28.91 -3.32 -6.34
N TYR A 134 28.04 -2.30 -6.33
CA TYR A 134 28.41 -0.93 -6.74
C TYR A 134 29.42 -0.28 -5.79
N LEU A 135 29.24 -0.48 -4.48
CA LEU A 135 30.17 0.03 -3.48
C LEU A 135 31.52 -0.69 -3.54
N ASP A 136 31.50 -2.02 -3.70
CA ASP A 136 32.71 -2.84 -3.84
C ASP A 136 33.53 -2.49 -5.10
N ALA A 137 32.84 -2.18 -6.19
CA ALA A 137 33.48 -1.76 -7.44
C ALA A 137 34.07 -0.33 -7.38
N GLY A 138 33.86 0.40 -6.28
CA GLY A 138 34.25 1.81 -6.16
C GLY A 138 33.51 2.69 -7.16
N GLY A 139 32.25 2.36 -7.45
CA GLY A 139 31.41 3.00 -8.46
C GLY A 139 31.31 4.51 -8.28
N THR A 140 31.27 5.23 -9.38
CA THR A 140 30.98 6.66 -9.45
C THR A 140 29.70 6.90 -10.24
N PRO A 141 28.94 8.00 -10.00
CA PRO A 141 27.74 8.29 -10.76
C PRO A 141 27.98 8.43 -12.27
N ALA A 142 29.16 8.91 -12.64
CA ALA A 142 29.58 9.07 -14.04
C ALA A 142 29.83 7.72 -14.74
N ASP A 143 30.21 6.70 -13.97
CA ASP A 143 30.48 5.37 -14.49
C ASP A 143 30.00 4.25 -13.52
N PRO A 144 28.71 3.91 -13.52
CA PRO A 144 28.23 2.65 -12.99
C PRO A 144 28.71 1.47 -13.85
N GLY A 145 29.52 1.76 -14.90
CA GLY A 145 29.90 0.89 -15.99
C GLY A 145 30.87 -0.24 -15.66
N ALA A 146 31.41 -0.33 -14.43
CA ALA A 146 32.06 -1.53 -13.94
C ALA A 146 31.09 -2.71 -13.72
N LEU A 147 29.77 -2.43 -13.62
CA LEU A 147 28.74 -3.44 -13.43
C LEU A 147 27.99 -3.72 -14.73
N ASP A 148 27.78 -5.00 -15.00
CA ASP A 148 26.84 -5.44 -16.04
C ASP A 148 25.41 -5.24 -15.55
N LEU A 149 24.83 -4.08 -15.83
CA LEU A 149 23.46 -3.75 -15.41
C LEU A 149 22.39 -4.71 -15.97
N SER A 150 22.71 -5.44 -17.05
CA SER A 150 21.77 -6.44 -17.61
C SER A 150 21.57 -7.65 -16.68
N SER A 151 22.46 -7.85 -15.71
CA SER A 151 22.36 -8.91 -14.71
C SER A 151 21.42 -8.61 -13.55
N TYR A 152 20.87 -7.37 -13.46
CA TYR A 152 19.98 -6.97 -12.37
C TYR A 152 18.52 -6.88 -12.86
N PRO A 153 17.66 -7.84 -12.47
CA PRO A 153 16.25 -7.81 -12.85
C PRO A 153 15.54 -6.53 -12.38
N GLY A 154 14.70 -6.00 -13.24
CA GLY A 154 13.90 -4.80 -12.93
C GLY A 154 14.58 -3.46 -13.23
N ILE A 155 15.85 -3.43 -13.61
CA ILE A 155 16.51 -2.18 -13.99
C ILE A 155 15.85 -1.56 -15.23
N TYR A 156 15.62 -0.25 -15.11
CA TYR A 156 15.27 0.63 -16.21
C TYR A 156 16.15 1.86 -16.16
N GLN A 157 16.88 2.16 -17.25
CA GLN A 157 17.83 3.25 -17.32
C GLN A 157 17.82 3.90 -18.70
N HIS A 158 17.93 5.23 -18.74
CA HIS A 158 18.25 5.98 -19.95
C HIS A 158 19.75 6.31 -19.98
N ARG A 159 20.42 5.97 -21.08
CA ARG A 159 21.79 6.40 -21.38
C ARG A 159 21.82 7.08 -22.75
N GLY A 160 21.81 8.41 -22.77
CA GLY A 160 21.68 9.17 -24.02
C GLY A 160 20.39 8.75 -24.76
N ASN A 161 20.56 8.24 -26.00
CA ASN A 161 19.44 7.76 -26.81
C ASN A 161 19.10 6.27 -26.61
N THR A 162 19.78 5.57 -25.70
CA THR A 162 19.58 4.14 -25.45
C THR A 162 18.78 3.95 -24.17
N VAL A 163 17.78 3.08 -24.24
CA VAL A 163 16.99 2.66 -23.09
C VAL A 163 17.33 1.21 -22.74
N MET A 164 17.87 0.99 -21.55
CA MET A 164 18.04 -0.34 -21.00
C MET A 164 16.78 -0.74 -20.21
N ARG A 165 16.24 -1.91 -20.49
CA ARG A 165 15.07 -2.48 -19.82
C ARG A 165 15.34 -3.93 -19.47
N VAL A 166 15.54 -4.22 -18.20
CA VAL A 166 15.62 -5.60 -17.71
C VAL A 166 14.26 -5.95 -17.10
N PRO A 167 13.61 -7.05 -17.51
CA PRO A 167 12.34 -7.46 -16.93
C PRO A 167 12.46 -7.66 -15.40
N PRO A 168 11.47 -7.24 -14.61
CA PRO A 168 11.43 -7.58 -13.19
C PRO A 168 11.12 -9.06 -12.99
N VAL A 169 11.55 -9.60 -11.86
CA VAL A 169 11.19 -10.95 -11.43
C VAL A 169 10.27 -10.90 -10.22
N HIS A 170 9.42 -11.93 -10.10
CA HIS A 170 8.65 -12.16 -8.88
C HIS A 170 9.30 -13.32 -8.12
N HIS A 171 9.78 -13.06 -6.92
CA HIS A 171 10.50 -14.04 -6.14
C HIS A 171 9.58 -15.21 -5.72
N PRO A 172 10.00 -16.47 -5.89
CA PRO A 172 9.25 -17.62 -5.38
C PRO A 172 9.20 -17.61 -3.85
N VAL A 173 8.24 -18.37 -3.27
CA VAL A 173 8.05 -18.46 -1.82
C VAL A 173 9.34 -18.82 -1.09
N ALA A 174 10.12 -19.76 -1.60
CA ALA A 174 11.38 -20.19 -0.99
C ALA A 174 12.39 -19.03 -0.83
N VAL A 175 12.40 -18.07 -1.76
CA VAL A 175 13.24 -16.87 -1.65
C VAL A 175 12.67 -15.93 -0.58
N ILE A 176 11.36 -15.70 -0.56
CA ILE A 176 10.70 -14.85 0.45
C ILE A 176 10.92 -15.42 1.85
N GLU A 177 10.88 -16.73 2.00
CA GLU A 177 11.16 -17.44 3.26
C GLU A 177 12.57 -17.19 3.79
N GLY A 178 13.55 -17.09 2.91
CA GLY A 178 14.96 -16.86 3.24
C GLY A 178 15.34 -15.39 3.46
N LEU A 179 14.43 -14.43 3.23
CA LEU A 179 14.73 -13.01 3.47
C LEU A 179 14.83 -12.73 4.98
N PRO A 180 15.72 -11.85 5.46
CA PRO A 180 15.69 -11.38 6.84
C PRO A 180 14.34 -10.71 7.13
N LEU A 181 13.94 -10.66 8.40
CA LEU A 181 12.80 -9.88 8.84
C LEU A 181 13.05 -8.38 8.60
N PRO A 182 12.00 -7.56 8.39
CA PRO A 182 12.19 -6.15 8.09
C PRO A 182 12.86 -5.42 9.26
N ASP A 183 13.83 -4.57 8.95
CA ASP A 183 14.54 -3.75 9.94
C ASP A 183 13.63 -2.67 10.52
N ARG A 184 12.92 -3.01 11.57
CA ARG A 184 12.04 -2.07 12.27
C ARG A 184 12.81 -1.11 13.17
N SER A 185 14.06 -1.41 13.56
CA SER A 185 14.86 -0.60 14.47
C SER A 185 15.26 0.78 13.93
N SER A 186 15.13 0.98 12.62
CA SER A 186 15.49 2.25 11.95
C SER A 186 14.42 3.35 12.03
N PHE A 187 13.28 3.12 12.71
CA PHE A 187 12.15 4.04 12.75
C PHE A 187 11.86 4.54 14.17
N ASP A 188 11.29 5.75 14.25
CA ASP A 188 10.82 6.33 15.52
C ASP A 188 9.45 5.77 15.90
N HIS A 189 9.45 4.56 16.47
CA HIS A 189 8.24 3.87 16.87
C HIS A 189 7.40 4.66 17.89
N ALA A 190 8.03 5.45 18.76
CA ALA A 190 7.32 6.22 19.78
C ALA A 190 6.35 7.22 19.13
N ARG A 191 6.80 7.94 18.09
CA ARG A 191 5.94 8.90 17.38
C ARG A 191 4.82 8.24 16.60
N TYR A 192 5.06 7.06 15.98
CA TYR A 192 4.02 6.29 15.31
C TYR A 192 2.98 5.77 16.31
N GLN A 193 3.41 5.26 17.46
CA GLN A 193 2.52 4.78 18.51
C GLN A 193 1.68 5.91 19.09
N GLU A 194 2.29 7.06 19.42
CA GLU A 194 1.58 8.26 19.88
C GLU A 194 0.50 8.72 18.90
N PHE A 195 0.82 8.73 17.61
CA PHE A 195 -0.17 9.04 16.56
C PHE A 195 -1.37 8.11 16.63
N TRP A 196 -1.15 6.80 16.67
CA TRP A 196 -2.22 5.81 16.67
C TRP A 196 -2.99 5.76 18.00
N GLU A 197 -2.32 5.92 19.12
CA GLU A 197 -2.99 6.05 20.42
C GLU A 197 -3.97 7.23 20.46
N ARG A 198 -3.54 8.36 19.93
CA ARG A 198 -4.37 9.58 19.87
C ARG A 198 -5.53 9.46 18.89
N THR A 199 -5.34 8.84 17.73
CA THR A 199 -6.33 8.81 16.63
C THR A 199 -7.24 7.59 16.65
N ALA A 200 -6.79 6.47 17.18
CA ALA A 200 -7.50 5.18 17.16
C ALA A 200 -7.51 4.40 18.48
N GLY A 201 -6.94 4.97 19.55
CA GLY A 201 -6.89 4.33 20.86
C GLY A 201 -6.12 3.00 20.90
N CYS A 202 -5.18 2.79 19.99
CA CYS A 202 -4.36 1.59 19.88
C CYS A 202 -2.99 1.92 19.29
N ARG A 203 -2.03 1.01 19.40
CA ARG A 203 -0.70 1.14 18.78
C ARG A 203 -0.63 0.24 17.56
N MET A 204 -0.89 0.81 16.38
CA MET A 204 -1.01 0.05 15.14
C MET A 204 0.24 0.16 14.26
N THR A 205 0.64 -0.97 13.65
CA THR A 205 1.66 -1.00 12.60
C THR A 205 1.30 -1.97 11.48
N THR A 206 2.02 -1.93 10.36
CA THR A 206 1.80 -2.81 9.22
C THR A 206 2.55 -4.12 9.34
N LEU A 207 1.92 -5.18 8.82
CA LEU A 207 2.50 -6.49 8.57
C LEU A 207 2.07 -6.94 7.17
N MET A 208 3.00 -7.40 6.34
CA MET A 208 2.68 -8.02 5.06
C MET A 208 2.91 -9.52 5.16
N ILE A 209 1.82 -10.28 5.08
CA ILE A 209 1.85 -11.75 5.20
C ILE A 209 2.00 -12.38 3.82
N THR A 210 1.18 -11.96 2.84
CA THR A 210 1.16 -12.56 1.50
C THR A 210 1.52 -11.54 0.43
N ARG A 211 2.01 -12.00 -0.71
CA ARG A 211 2.35 -11.14 -1.86
C ARG A 211 1.58 -11.59 -3.11
N GLY A 212 0.94 -10.62 -3.76
CA GLY A 212 0.23 -10.80 -5.04
C GLY A 212 -1.19 -11.30 -4.89
N CYS A 213 -1.96 -11.10 -5.97
CA CYS A 213 -3.37 -11.46 -6.03
C CYS A 213 -3.68 -12.13 -7.37
N PRO A 214 -4.30 -13.34 -7.40
CA PRO A 214 -4.54 -14.09 -8.63
C PRO A 214 -5.69 -13.53 -9.47
N TYR A 215 -6.44 -12.58 -8.98
CA TYR A 215 -7.57 -11.99 -9.68
C TYR A 215 -7.12 -10.98 -10.76
N SER A 216 -7.99 -10.69 -11.72
CA SER A 216 -7.69 -9.86 -12.88
C SER A 216 -8.59 -8.63 -12.97
N CYS A 217 -8.87 -7.99 -11.82
CA CYS A 217 -9.57 -6.70 -11.80
C CYS A 217 -8.78 -5.68 -12.62
N ASP A 218 -9.41 -5.06 -13.61
CA ASP A 218 -8.70 -4.28 -14.62
C ASP A 218 -8.24 -2.90 -14.13
N PHE A 219 -8.82 -2.38 -13.05
CA PHE A 219 -8.42 -1.12 -12.39
C PHE A 219 -7.25 -1.28 -11.41
N CYS A 220 -6.89 -2.53 -11.06
CA CYS A 220 -6.00 -2.80 -9.93
C CYS A 220 -4.52 -2.60 -10.27
N SER A 221 -3.77 -2.02 -9.32
CA SER A 221 -2.31 -1.81 -9.40
C SER A 221 -1.46 -3.06 -9.08
N LYS A 222 -2.05 -4.23 -9.00
CA LYS A 222 -1.38 -5.51 -8.72
C LYS A 222 -0.12 -5.84 -9.55
N PRO A 223 0.19 -5.20 -10.68
CA PRO A 223 1.47 -5.42 -11.38
C PRO A 223 2.71 -5.24 -10.50
N VAL A 224 2.59 -4.57 -9.35
CA VAL A 224 3.70 -4.46 -8.38
C VAL A 224 4.13 -5.84 -7.89
N TRP A 225 3.18 -6.68 -7.43
CA TRP A 225 3.42 -8.02 -6.90
C TRP A 225 3.13 -9.15 -7.89
N GLY A 226 2.52 -8.84 -9.03
CA GLY A 226 2.09 -9.80 -10.04
C GLY A 226 0.86 -10.62 -9.66
N ASN A 227 0.58 -11.64 -10.50
CA ASN A 227 -0.61 -12.49 -10.36
C ASN A 227 -0.38 -13.73 -9.48
N ASN A 228 0.85 -13.97 -9.06
CA ASN A 228 1.21 -15.14 -8.25
C ASN A 228 0.94 -14.84 -6.78
N PHE A 229 -0.08 -15.50 -6.23
CA PHE A 229 -0.35 -15.45 -4.80
C PHE A 229 0.67 -16.31 -4.05
N ARG A 230 1.52 -15.66 -3.25
CA ARG A 230 2.61 -16.29 -2.51
C ARG A 230 2.42 -16.05 -1.03
N LYS A 231 2.53 -17.12 -0.26
CA LYS A 231 2.36 -17.14 1.19
C LYS A 231 3.57 -17.82 1.83
N PRO A 232 4.35 -17.14 2.65
CA PRO A 232 5.43 -17.75 3.44
C PRO A 232 4.86 -18.66 4.54
N SER A 233 5.76 -19.38 5.24
CA SER A 233 5.36 -20.17 6.40
C SER A 233 4.79 -19.30 7.51
N LEU A 234 3.86 -19.84 8.27
CA LEU A 234 3.37 -19.15 9.47
C LEU A 234 4.46 -19.01 10.55
N ASP A 235 5.50 -19.86 10.55
CA ASP A 235 6.62 -19.71 11.47
C ASP A 235 7.33 -18.38 11.24
N ARG A 236 7.62 -18.04 9.98
CA ARG A 236 8.18 -16.74 9.62
C ARG A 236 7.26 -15.58 10.00
N VAL A 237 5.96 -15.70 9.68
CA VAL A 237 4.97 -14.66 9.98
C VAL A 237 4.88 -14.39 11.48
N PHE A 238 4.82 -15.45 12.29
CA PHE A 238 4.72 -15.31 13.73
C PHE A 238 6.03 -14.85 14.37
N ALA A 239 7.19 -15.16 13.79
CA ALA A 239 8.47 -14.56 14.20
C ALA A 239 8.44 -13.03 14.03
N GLU A 240 7.98 -12.52 12.89
CA GLU A 240 7.83 -11.07 12.67
C GLU A 240 6.79 -10.45 13.63
N ILE A 241 5.67 -11.13 13.88
CA ILE A 241 4.66 -10.69 14.86
C ILE A 241 5.28 -10.55 16.26
N GLN A 242 6.10 -11.49 16.68
CA GLN A 242 6.77 -11.42 17.99
C GLN A 242 7.69 -10.19 18.10
N GLU A 243 8.45 -9.87 17.05
CA GLU A 243 9.26 -8.64 17.02
C GLU A 243 8.37 -7.38 17.12
N ILE A 244 7.25 -7.35 16.40
CA ILE A 244 6.30 -6.23 16.45
C ILE A 244 5.72 -6.05 17.85
N LEU A 245 5.33 -7.16 18.51
CA LEU A 245 4.80 -7.11 19.88
C LEU A 245 5.87 -6.68 20.88
N ALA A 246 7.13 -7.10 20.70
CA ALA A 246 8.25 -6.65 21.53
C ALA A 246 8.53 -5.15 21.41
N LEU A 247 8.20 -4.52 20.27
CA LEU A 247 8.23 -3.07 20.09
C LEU A 247 7.05 -2.33 20.76
N GLY A 248 6.08 -3.07 21.33
CA GLY A 248 4.96 -2.51 22.06
C GLY A 248 3.71 -2.23 21.24
N TYR A 249 3.61 -2.68 20.00
CA TYR A 249 2.38 -2.58 19.20
C TYR A 249 1.34 -3.60 19.67
N ASP A 250 0.05 -3.26 19.57
CA ASP A 250 -1.08 -4.09 20.00
C ASP A 250 -2.12 -4.30 18.89
N ARG A 251 -1.96 -3.64 17.73
CA ARG A 251 -2.81 -3.83 16.56
C ARG A 251 -1.99 -3.94 15.28
N LEU A 252 -2.36 -4.89 14.43
CA LEU A 252 -1.70 -5.13 13.15
C LEU A 252 -2.62 -4.79 11.98
N TRP A 253 -2.15 -3.92 11.08
CA TRP A 253 -2.72 -3.79 9.75
C TRP A 253 -2.07 -4.81 8.84
N ILE A 254 -2.80 -5.87 8.48
CA ILE A 254 -2.35 -6.83 7.48
C ILE A 254 -2.47 -6.18 6.11
N ALA A 255 -1.33 -5.76 5.55
CA ALA A 255 -1.22 -4.93 4.34
C ALA A 255 -1.20 -5.75 3.04
N ASP A 256 -1.78 -6.94 3.06
CA ASP A 256 -1.92 -7.82 1.90
C ASP A 256 -2.92 -7.24 0.90
N ASP A 257 -2.76 -7.56 -0.39
CA ASP A 257 -3.77 -7.24 -1.43
C ASP A 257 -5.17 -7.81 -1.09
N SER A 258 -5.22 -8.96 -0.44
CA SER A 258 -6.40 -9.55 0.20
C SER A 258 -5.98 -10.73 1.06
N PHE A 259 -6.13 -10.63 2.36
CA PHE A 259 -5.67 -11.66 3.29
C PHE A 259 -6.53 -12.93 3.28
N THR A 260 -7.80 -12.81 2.89
CA THR A 260 -8.78 -13.91 2.92
C THR A 260 -8.73 -14.84 1.68
N LEU A 261 -7.74 -14.69 0.79
CA LEU A 261 -7.65 -15.45 -0.46
C LEU A 261 -7.44 -16.95 -0.27
N SER A 262 -6.78 -17.37 0.78
CA SER A 262 -6.52 -18.78 1.11
C SER A 262 -7.18 -19.16 2.42
N THR A 263 -8.39 -19.71 2.35
CA THR A 263 -9.13 -20.17 3.54
C THR A 263 -8.31 -21.09 4.45
N PRO A 264 -7.60 -22.13 3.97
CA PRO A 264 -6.79 -22.97 4.86
C PRO A 264 -5.68 -22.21 5.58
N TYR A 265 -5.03 -21.26 4.89
CA TYR A 265 -3.95 -20.46 5.49
C TYR A 265 -4.48 -19.48 6.54
N LEU A 266 -5.62 -18.84 6.26
CA LEU A 266 -6.32 -17.98 7.22
C LEU A 266 -6.75 -18.76 8.46
N GLN A 267 -7.31 -19.98 8.27
CA GLN A 267 -7.71 -20.84 9.37
C GLN A 267 -6.53 -21.24 10.25
N GLU A 268 -5.40 -21.59 9.64
CA GLU A 268 -4.18 -21.95 10.38
C GLU A 268 -3.62 -20.74 11.14
N PHE A 269 -3.59 -19.56 10.53
CA PHE A 269 -3.20 -18.30 11.19
C PHE A 269 -4.07 -18.00 12.41
N CYS A 270 -5.39 -18.04 12.25
CA CYS A 270 -6.34 -17.79 13.34
C CYS A 270 -6.19 -18.83 14.46
N THR A 271 -6.12 -20.10 14.11
CA THR A 271 -5.96 -21.20 15.06
C THR A 271 -4.67 -21.05 15.87
N ARG A 272 -3.56 -20.73 15.18
CA ARG A 272 -2.26 -20.53 15.83
C ARG A 272 -2.29 -19.35 16.78
N LYS A 273 -2.83 -18.20 16.33
CA LYS A 273 -2.94 -17.00 17.17
C LYS A 273 -3.73 -17.27 18.45
N ILE A 274 -4.87 -17.98 18.35
CA ILE A 274 -5.70 -18.34 19.50
C ILE A 274 -4.93 -19.27 20.44
N ARG A 275 -4.33 -20.32 19.89
CA ARG A 275 -3.55 -21.31 20.66
C ARG A 275 -2.38 -20.69 21.42
N GLU A 276 -1.65 -19.76 20.78
CA GLU A 276 -0.51 -19.09 21.40
C GLU A 276 -0.91 -17.93 22.33
N GLY A 277 -2.18 -17.52 22.35
CA GLY A 277 -2.71 -16.48 23.24
C GLY A 277 -2.08 -15.10 22.99
N LEU A 278 -1.66 -14.80 21.75
CA LEU A 278 -0.95 -13.57 21.45
C LEU A 278 -1.83 -12.33 21.60
N PRO A 279 -1.39 -11.30 22.38
CA PRO A 279 -2.23 -10.18 22.80
C PRO A 279 -2.27 -9.05 21.75
N PHE A 280 -2.72 -9.35 20.53
CA PHE A 280 -2.93 -8.31 19.51
C PHE A 280 -4.27 -8.46 18.82
N THR A 281 -4.79 -7.35 18.33
CA THR A 281 -5.91 -7.29 17.39
C THR A 281 -5.40 -7.03 15.97
N TRP A 282 -6.23 -7.25 14.95
CA TRP A 282 -5.80 -7.03 13.60
C TRP A 282 -6.93 -6.57 12.68
N VAL A 283 -6.53 -5.89 11.61
CA VAL A 283 -7.38 -5.43 10.53
C VAL A 283 -6.82 -5.89 9.19
N CYS A 284 -7.65 -6.12 8.18
CA CYS A 284 -7.19 -6.56 6.87
C CYS A 284 -8.08 -6.08 5.72
N LEU A 285 -7.57 -6.19 4.49
CA LEU A 285 -8.36 -6.12 3.29
C LEU A 285 -8.90 -7.50 2.93
N SER A 286 -10.14 -7.53 2.46
CA SER A 286 -10.80 -8.75 2.02
C SER A 286 -11.62 -8.54 0.75
N ARG A 287 -11.67 -9.59 -0.06
CA ARG A 287 -12.71 -9.74 -1.06
C ARG A 287 -14.00 -10.20 -0.38
N VAL A 288 -15.10 -10.06 -1.09
CA VAL A 288 -16.42 -10.47 -0.59
C VAL A 288 -16.76 -11.94 -0.88
N ASP A 289 -16.04 -12.55 -1.80
CA ASP A 289 -16.19 -13.96 -2.17
C ASP A 289 -15.44 -14.89 -1.18
N ARG A 290 -15.87 -16.14 -1.06
CA ARG A 290 -15.27 -17.19 -0.22
C ARG A 290 -15.33 -16.94 1.30
N LEU A 291 -16.32 -16.19 1.72
CA LEU A 291 -16.61 -15.97 3.14
C LEU A 291 -17.83 -16.77 3.54
N ASP A 292 -17.77 -17.39 4.70
CA ASP A 292 -18.91 -18.03 5.36
C ASP A 292 -18.90 -17.69 6.87
N GLU A 293 -19.97 -18.03 7.54
CA GLU A 293 -20.15 -17.73 8.96
C GLU A 293 -19.05 -18.31 9.85
N SER A 294 -18.57 -19.51 9.51
CA SER A 294 -17.54 -20.21 10.30
C SER A 294 -16.19 -19.48 10.20
N ILE A 295 -15.81 -19.04 9.01
CA ILE A 295 -14.59 -18.28 8.75
C ILE A 295 -14.64 -16.94 9.47
N VAL A 296 -15.75 -16.21 9.34
CA VAL A 296 -15.88 -14.87 9.93
C VAL A 296 -15.89 -14.94 11.46
N ARG A 297 -16.56 -15.96 12.06
CA ARG A 297 -16.49 -16.21 13.52
C ARG A 297 -15.07 -16.50 13.97
N MET A 298 -14.33 -17.35 13.23
CA MET A 298 -12.95 -17.67 13.56
C MET A 298 -12.04 -16.42 13.47
N MET A 299 -12.24 -15.55 12.48
CA MET A 299 -11.53 -14.27 12.39
C MET A 299 -11.78 -13.41 13.62
N ARG A 300 -13.04 -13.28 14.07
CA ARG A 300 -13.40 -12.55 15.28
C ARG A 300 -12.70 -13.15 16.51
N ASP A 301 -12.80 -14.46 16.69
CA ASP A 301 -12.21 -15.16 17.85
C ASP A 301 -10.68 -15.04 17.86
N ALA A 302 -10.08 -14.93 16.68
CA ALA A 302 -8.66 -14.60 16.51
C ALA A 302 -8.35 -13.09 16.61
N GLY A 303 -9.31 -12.24 17.02
CA GLY A 303 -9.09 -10.82 17.26
C GLY A 303 -9.09 -9.92 16.02
N CYS A 304 -9.73 -10.34 14.92
CA CYS A 304 -10.06 -9.44 13.84
C CYS A 304 -11.07 -8.40 14.32
N VAL A 305 -10.74 -7.13 14.23
CA VAL A 305 -11.63 -6.04 14.70
C VAL A 305 -12.23 -5.24 13.57
N LYS A 306 -11.60 -5.22 12.39
CA LYS A 306 -12.10 -4.48 11.23
C LYS A 306 -11.67 -5.13 9.91
N VAL A 307 -12.55 -5.10 8.92
CA VAL A 307 -12.27 -5.59 7.56
C VAL A 307 -12.64 -4.52 6.54
N TYR A 308 -11.73 -4.27 5.60
CA TYR A 308 -11.94 -3.42 4.44
C TYR A 308 -12.38 -4.28 3.26
N LEU A 309 -13.61 -4.07 2.79
CA LEU A 309 -14.25 -4.86 1.75
C LEU A 309 -14.22 -4.15 0.39
N GLY A 310 -13.65 -4.80 -0.61
CA GLY A 310 -13.75 -4.35 -1.99
C GLY A 310 -15.13 -4.69 -2.57
N LEU A 311 -16.13 -3.85 -2.36
CA LEU A 311 -17.48 -3.97 -2.89
C LEU A 311 -17.56 -3.49 -4.34
N GLU A 312 -16.87 -2.42 -4.64
CA GLU A 312 -16.64 -1.73 -5.91
C GLU A 312 -17.90 -1.14 -6.54
N SER A 313 -18.98 -1.90 -6.73
CA SER A 313 -20.22 -1.40 -7.37
C SER A 313 -21.48 -2.06 -6.80
N GLY A 314 -22.59 -1.35 -6.87
CA GLY A 314 -23.95 -1.84 -6.60
C GLY A 314 -24.63 -2.43 -7.83
N ASN A 315 -23.89 -2.64 -8.91
CA ASN A 315 -24.43 -3.13 -10.18
C ASN A 315 -23.55 -4.28 -10.73
N ASP A 316 -24.16 -5.45 -10.96
CA ASP A 316 -23.42 -6.65 -11.40
C ASP A 316 -22.80 -6.50 -12.79
N GLU A 317 -23.40 -5.72 -13.68
CA GLU A 317 -22.83 -5.42 -15.00
C GLU A 317 -21.55 -4.59 -14.86
N THR A 318 -21.55 -3.59 -13.98
CA THR A 318 -20.34 -2.80 -13.69
C THR A 318 -19.25 -3.67 -13.06
N LEU A 319 -19.58 -4.54 -12.11
CA LEU A 319 -18.61 -5.51 -11.55
C LEU A 319 -17.99 -6.40 -12.64
N ARG A 320 -18.79 -6.81 -13.62
CA ARG A 320 -18.31 -7.57 -14.78
C ARG A 320 -17.39 -6.74 -15.69
N LEU A 321 -17.71 -5.46 -15.94
CA LEU A 321 -16.86 -4.52 -16.67
C LEU A 321 -15.50 -4.32 -15.98
N MET A 322 -15.49 -4.29 -14.66
CA MET A 322 -14.27 -4.19 -13.83
C MET A 322 -13.45 -5.48 -13.78
N GLY A 323 -13.95 -6.59 -14.31
CA GLY A 323 -13.33 -7.91 -14.14
C GLY A 323 -13.35 -8.41 -12.69
N LYS A 324 -14.23 -7.84 -11.86
CA LYS A 324 -14.41 -8.20 -10.44
C LYS A 324 -15.25 -9.46 -10.35
N ARG A 325 -14.64 -10.63 -10.23
CA ARG A 325 -15.35 -11.91 -10.12
C ARG A 325 -16.07 -12.03 -8.76
N ALA A 326 -17.07 -11.18 -8.54
CA ALA A 326 -17.95 -11.16 -7.38
C ALA A 326 -19.28 -10.52 -7.82
N SER A 327 -20.33 -10.75 -7.06
CA SER A 327 -21.67 -10.19 -7.27
C SER A 327 -22.05 -9.22 -6.16
N VAL A 328 -23.02 -8.35 -6.44
CA VAL A 328 -23.64 -7.45 -5.45
C VAL A 328 -24.20 -8.24 -4.27
N ARG A 329 -24.82 -9.40 -4.54
CA ARG A 329 -25.38 -10.27 -3.50
C ARG A 329 -24.30 -10.81 -2.56
N GLU A 330 -23.13 -11.23 -3.08
CA GLU A 330 -22.00 -11.67 -2.23
C GLU A 330 -21.47 -10.52 -1.38
N GLY A 331 -21.44 -9.29 -1.93
CA GLY A 331 -21.08 -8.09 -1.17
C GLY A 331 -22.01 -7.82 0.00
N ILE A 332 -23.33 -7.87 -0.23
CA ILE A 332 -24.34 -7.69 0.82
C ILE A 332 -24.21 -8.76 1.90
N GLU A 333 -24.02 -10.02 1.49
CA GLU A 333 -23.88 -11.14 2.41
C GLU A 333 -22.60 -11.04 3.25
N ALA A 334 -21.47 -10.64 2.65
CA ALA A 334 -20.23 -10.42 3.38
C ALA A 334 -20.39 -9.35 4.48
N VAL A 335 -21.01 -8.22 4.17
CA VAL A 335 -21.29 -7.15 5.16
C VAL A 335 -22.16 -7.68 6.29
N ARG A 336 -23.22 -8.48 5.99
CA ARG A 336 -24.09 -9.10 6.99
C ARG A 336 -23.28 -10.02 7.93
N LEU A 337 -22.47 -10.91 7.38
CA LEU A 337 -21.67 -11.88 8.15
C LEU A 337 -20.70 -11.19 9.12
N PHE A 338 -19.94 -10.19 8.64
CA PHE A 338 -19.01 -9.47 9.51
C PHE A 338 -19.72 -8.70 10.60
N ARG A 339 -20.84 -8.04 10.27
CA ARG A 339 -21.63 -7.31 11.24
C ARG A 339 -22.20 -8.23 12.34
N GLU A 340 -22.80 -9.38 11.97
CA GLU A 340 -23.32 -10.35 12.91
C GLU A 340 -22.23 -10.93 13.82
N ALA A 341 -21.01 -11.02 13.32
CA ALA A 341 -19.84 -11.39 14.10
C ALA A 341 -19.30 -10.26 14.99
N GLY A 342 -19.77 -9.01 14.84
CA GLY A 342 -19.27 -7.87 15.61
C GLY A 342 -17.91 -7.36 15.12
N ILE A 343 -17.58 -7.59 13.84
CA ILE A 343 -16.38 -7.06 13.18
C ILE A 343 -16.76 -5.80 12.40
N GLU A 344 -16.08 -4.70 12.63
CA GLU A 344 -16.28 -3.46 11.88
C GLU A 344 -16.01 -3.65 10.38
N THR A 345 -16.79 -2.98 9.53
CA THR A 345 -16.65 -3.06 8.08
C THR A 345 -16.49 -1.69 7.43
N SER A 346 -15.50 -1.58 6.56
CA SER A 346 -15.32 -0.44 5.66
C SER A 346 -15.53 -0.92 4.22
N GLY A 347 -16.36 -0.21 3.44
CA GLY A 347 -16.65 -0.57 2.04
C GLY A 347 -15.97 0.36 1.06
N PHE A 348 -15.23 -0.20 0.09
CA PHE A 348 -14.70 0.54 -1.04
C PHE A 348 -15.63 0.44 -2.24
N PHE A 349 -15.91 1.60 -2.87
CA PHE A 349 -16.74 1.72 -4.06
C PHE A 349 -16.05 2.58 -5.12
N ILE A 350 -16.34 2.27 -6.37
CA ILE A 350 -15.87 3.00 -7.55
C ILE A 350 -17.09 3.40 -8.37
N VAL A 351 -17.21 4.67 -8.69
CA VAL A 351 -18.30 5.20 -9.54
C VAL A 351 -17.73 6.03 -10.69
N GLY A 352 -18.49 6.12 -11.79
CA GLY A 352 -17.99 6.77 -13.00
C GLY A 352 -17.04 5.92 -13.81
N TYR A 353 -17.14 4.60 -13.67
CA TYR A 353 -16.30 3.64 -14.38
C TYR A 353 -16.56 3.68 -15.90
N PRO A 354 -15.56 3.55 -16.77
CA PRO A 354 -15.75 3.52 -18.21
C PRO A 354 -16.75 2.44 -18.65
N GLY A 355 -17.83 2.83 -19.27
CA GLY A 355 -18.93 1.96 -19.67
C GLY A 355 -20.10 1.89 -18.68
N GLU A 356 -20.03 2.55 -17.54
CA GLU A 356 -21.16 2.70 -16.62
C GLU A 356 -22.26 3.59 -17.23
N THR A 357 -23.47 3.37 -16.76
CA THR A 357 -24.63 4.21 -17.00
C THR A 357 -24.91 5.10 -15.78
N GLN A 358 -25.70 6.15 -15.94
CA GLN A 358 -26.15 6.95 -14.79
C GLN A 358 -26.92 6.09 -13.77
N GLN A 359 -27.70 5.12 -14.24
CA GLN A 359 -28.45 4.22 -13.37
C GLN A 359 -27.51 3.33 -12.54
N SER A 360 -26.45 2.76 -13.12
CA SER A 360 -25.51 1.92 -12.37
C SER A 360 -24.72 2.71 -11.31
N VAL A 361 -24.41 3.99 -11.59
CA VAL A 361 -23.84 4.90 -10.58
C VAL A 361 -24.83 5.13 -9.44
N ASP A 362 -26.09 5.41 -9.75
CA ASP A 362 -27.14 5.63 -8.75
C ASP A 362 -27.40 4.37 -7.93
N ASP A 363 -27.38 3.17 -8.54
CA ASP A 363 -27.47 1.87 -7.86
C ASP A 363 -26.31 1.69 -6.85
N THR A 364 -25.08 2.05 -7.25
CA THR A 364 -23.90 1.95 -6.40
C THR A 364 -23.97 2.90 -5.22
N LEU A 365 -24.36 4.16 -5.44
CA LEU A 365 -24.51 5.16 -4.37
C LEU A 365 -25.63 4.79 -3.40
N ALA A 366 -26.74 4.26 -3.92
CA ALA A 366 -27.85 3.75 -3.10
C ALA A 366 -27.41 2.57 -2.23
N LEU A 367 -26.69 1.60 -2.80
CA LEU A 367 -26.13 0.48 -2.04
C LEU A 367 -25.14 0.96 -0.97
N ALA A 368 -24.17 1.79 -1.32
CA ALA A 368 -23.15 2.30 -0.40
C ALA A 368 -23.78 3.02 0.81
N SER A 369 -24.83 3.81 0.58
CA SER A 369 -25.53 4.53 1.64
C SER A 369 -26.50 3.67 2.45
N SER A 370 -26.95 2.52 1.93
CA SER A 370 -27.94 1.65 2.59
C SER A 370 -27.33 0.51 3.39
N LEU A 371 -26.15 0.03 3.00
CA LEU A 371 -25.47 -1.03 3.72
C LEU A 371 -25.09 -0.59 5.15
N PRO A 372 -25.16 -1.50 6.13
CA PRO A 372 -24.80 -1.20 7.52
C PRO A 372 -23.26 -1.20 7.72
N LEU A 373 -22.54 -0.50 6.86
CA LEU A 373 -21.11 -0.29 6.96
C LEU A 373 -20.76 0.72 8.06
N ASP A 374 -19.58 0.60 8.64
CA ASP A 374 -19.05 1.55 9.62
C ASP A 374 -18.33 2.71 8.93
N GLU A 375 -17.74 2.44 7.76
CA GLU A 375 -17.13 3.45 6.91
C GLU A 375 -17.40 3.13 5.44
N ILE A 376 -17.47 4.17 4.61
CA ILE A 376 -17.50 4.03 3.15
C ILE A 376 -16.44 4.93 2.53
N SER A 377 -15.79 4.44 1.49
CA SER A 377 -14.92 5.20 0.61
C SER A 377 -15.39 5.05 -0.82
N ILE A 378 -15.77 6.16 -1.45
CA ILE A 378 -16.30 6.19 -2.81
C ILE A 378 -15.34 7.01 -3.66
N ASN A 379 -14.73 6.37 -4.66
CA ASN A 379 -13.74 6.99 -5.53
C ASN A 379 -14.17 6.91 -7.00
N VAL A 380 -13.52 7.70 -7.84
CA VAL A 380 -13.60 7.55 -9.29
C VAL A 380 -12.41 6.72 -9.78
N PRO A 381 -12.51 6.07 -10.96
CA PRO A 381 -11.39 5.31 -11.51
C PRO A 381 -10.16 6.21 -11.73
N PHE A 382 -9.02 5.77 -11.24
CA PHE A 382 -7.73 6.38 -11.54
C PHE A 382 -6.89 5.35 -12.32
N PRO A 383 -6.86 5.43 -13.67
CA PRO A 383 -6.11 4.46 -14.48
C PRO A 383 -4.62 4.55 -14.19
N LEU A 384 -4.08 3.50 -13.56
CA LEU A 384 -2.64 3.41 -13.27
C LEU A 384 -1.90 2.76 -14.44
N PRO A 385 -0.72 3.28 -14.85
CA PRO A 385 0.12 2.65 -15.85
C PRO A 385 0.32 1.16 -15.54
N GLY A 386 0.30 0.32 -16.56
CA GLY A 386 0.42 -1.12 -16.42
C GLY A 386 -0.88 -1.86 -16.02
N SER A 387 -1.94 -1.15 -15.62
CA SER A 387 -3.27 -1.76 -15.46
C SER A 387 -3.95 -1.96 -16.82
N PRO A 388 -4.82 -2.99 -16.98
CA PRO A 388 -5.62 -3.14 -18.19
C PRO A 388 -6.50 -1.92 -18.49
N LEU A 389 -7.03 -1.27 -17.45
CA LEU A 389 -7.81 -0.05 -17.58
C LEU A 389 -7.00 1.06 -18.25
N PHE A 390 -5.74 1.29 -17.80
CA PHE A 390 -4.85 2.28 -18.42
C PHE A 390 -4.63 2.02 -19.89
N SER A 391 -4.37 0.76 -20.25
CA SER A 391 -4.13 0.36 -21.65
C SER A 391 -5.37 0.51 -22.54
N ARG A 392 -6.56 0.45 -21.95
CA ARG A 392 -7.84 0.57 -22.66
C ARG A 392 -8.27 2.03 -22.85
N MET A 393 -7.77 2.92 -22.01
CA MET A 393 -8.07 4.35 -22.09
C MET A 393 -7.17 5.00 -23.16
N GLY A 394 -7.77 5.43 -24.28
CA GLY A 394 -7.03 5.95 -25.40
C GLY A 394 -6.36 7.32 -25.20
N SER A 395 -6.75 8.07 -24.18
CA SER A 395 -6.23 9.40 -23.87
C SER A 395 -6.25 9.61 -22.36
N ILE A 396 -5.07 9.64 -21.75
CA ILE A 396 -4.88 9.89 -20.31
C ILE A 396 -4.02 11.13 -20.16
N ASP A 397 -4.42 12.06 -19.30
CA ASP A 397 -3.60 13.21 -18.95
C ASP A 397 -2.46 12.76 -18.04
N THR A 398 -1.31 12.47 -18.65
CA THR A 398 -0.09 12.08 -17.94
C THR A 398 0.61 13.28 -17.28
N THR A 399 0.15 14.52 -17.54
CA THR A 399 0.67 15.75 -16.92
C THR A 399 -0.10 16.14 -15.68
N ALA A 400 -1.25 15.48 -15.42
CA ALA A 400 -2.04 15.71 -14.23
C ALA A 400 -1.22 15.54 -12.95
N ASP A 401 -1.58 16.29 -11.92
CA ASP A 401 -0.99 16.16 -10.58
C ASP A 401 -1.45 14.84 -9.95
N TRP A 402 -0.56 13.85 -10.00
CA TRP A 402 -0.86 12.51 -9.51
C TRP A 402 -0.86 12.43 -7.98
N ASP A 403 -0.27 13.42 -7.29
CA ASP A 403 -0.36 13.48 -5.82
C ASP A 403 -1.80 13.68 -5.34
N LYS A 404 -2.68 14.11 -6.23
CA LYS A 404 -4.12 14.28 -6.02
C LYS A 404 -4.97 13.10 -6.50
N ALA A 405 -4.42 11.92 -6.55
CA ALA A 405 -5.13 10.70 -7.00
C ALA A 405 -6.36 10.35 -6.14
N ASN A 406 -6.46 10.87 -4.92
CA ASN A 406 -7.61 10.68 -4.03
C ASN A 406 -8.75 11.71 -4.25
N GLU A 407 -8.53 12.73 -5.10
CA GLU A 407 -9.59 13.67 -5.45
C GLU A 407 -10.56 13.05 -6.45
N ILE A 408 -11.83 13.43 -6.36
CA ILE A 408 -12.86 13.04 -7.34
C ILE A 408 -12.62 13.85 -8.62
N ARG A 409 -11.77 13.30 -9.48
CA ARG A 409 -11.34 13.91 -10.74
C ARG A 409 -11.00 12.84 -11.78
N PHE A 410 -11.43 13.05 -13.01
CA PHE A 410 -11.06 12.19 -14.12
C PHE A 410 -9.78 12.72 -14.81
N ILE A 411 -8.81 11.86 -15.01
CA ILE A 411 -7.59 12.14 -15.80
C ILE A 411 -7.71 11.63 -17.25
N TYR A 412 -8.96 11.35 -17.68
CA TYR A 412 -9.33 10.86 -19.00
C TYR A 412 -10.71 11.40 -19.37
N PRO A 413 -11.08 11.42 -20.67
CA PRO A 413 -12.42 11.83 -21.07
C PRO A 413 -13.50 10.91 -20.44
N SER A 414 -14.36 11.48 -19.61
CA SER A 414 -15.46 10.79 -18.93
C SER A 414 -16.80 11.22 -19.49
N ALA A 415 -17.77 10.31 -19.49
CA ALA A 415 -19.17 10.61 -19.80
C ALA A 415 -19.91 11.30 -18.61
N PHE A 416 -19.28 11.37 -17.44
CA PHE A 416 -19.86 11.92 -16.23
C PHE A 416 -19.32 13.31 -15.95
N ASP A 417 -20.19 14.21 -15.51
CA ASP A 417 -19.81 15.53 -14.99
C ASP A 417 -19.23 15.37 -13.57
N GLU A 418 -18.01 15.88 -13.38
CA GLU A 418 -17.29 15.74 -12.09
C GLU A 418 -17.98 16.45 -10.94
N ALA A 419 -18.57 17.63 -11.18
CA ALA A 419 -19.21 18.40 -10.13
C ALA A 419 -20.50 17.70 -9.66
N VAL A 420 -21.28 17.19 -10.62
CA VAL A 420 -22.50 16.41 -10.33
C VAL A 420 -22.15 15.13 -9.58
N LEU A 421 -21.12 14.41 -10.02
CA LEU A 421 -20.72 13.16 -9.39
C LEU A 421 -20.18 13.40 -7.97
N ARG A 422 -19.35 14.42 -7.78
CA ARG A 422 -18.85 14.83 -6.47
C ARG A 422 -19.98 15.12 -5.48
N GLU A 423 -20.99 15.85 -5.93
CA GLU A 423 -22.15 16.16 -5.09
C GLU A 423 -22.95 14.90 -4.73
N LYS A 424 -23.17 13.99 -5.67
CA LYS A 424 -23.85 12.71 -5.41
C LYS A 424 -23.05 11.85 -4.43
N ILE A 425 -21.72 11.77 -4.56
CA ILE A 425 -20.85 11.04 -3.63
C ILE A 425 -20.97 11.65 -2.23
N ARG A 426 -20.91 12.99 -2.12
CA ARG A 426 -21.05 13.68 -0.84
C ARG A 426 -22.38 13.34 -0.17
N GLN A 427 -23.49 13.41 -0.92
CA GLN A 427 -24.83 13.06 -0.40
C GLN A 427 -24.92 11.62 0.08
N ALA A 428 -24.36 10.66 -0.66
CA ALA A 428 -24.33 9.24 -0.27
C ALA A 428 -23.50 9.04 1.01
N THR A 429 -22.34 9.71 1.12
CA THR A 429 -21.47 9.66 2.28
C THR A 429 -22.16 10.25 3.52
N ASP A 430 -22.79 11.41 3.38
CA ASP A 430 -23.53 12.06 4.47
C ASP A 430 -24.72 11.19 4.95
N LEU A 431 -25.42 10.54 4.01
CA LEU A 431 -26.52 9.64 4.35
C LEU A 431 -26.02 8.38 5.09
N SER A 432 -24.90 7.81 4.66
CA SER A 432 -24.27 6.68 5.35
C SER A 432 -23.87 7.07 6.78
N ARG A 433 -23.22 8.23 6.97
CA ARG A 433 -22.83 8.75 8.30
C ARG A 433 -24.04 8.93 9.22
N LYS A 434 -25.14 9.52 8.72
CA LYS A 434 -26.40 9.68 9.47
C LYS A 434 -26.97 8.34 9.91
N ARG A 435 -27.06 7.37 9.00
CA ARG A 435 -27.57 6.03 9.30
C ARG A 435 -26.71 5.28 10.32
N ARG A 436 -25.37 5.41 10.22
CA ARG A 436 -24.45 4.86 11.21
C ARG A 436 -24.70 5.45 12.59
N HIS A 437 -24.85 6.78 12.70
CA HIS A 437 -25.11 7.45 13.98
C HIS A 437 -26.42 6.94 14.61
N GLN A 438 -27.52 6.94 13.86
CA GLN A 438 -28.80 6.41 14.31
C GLN A 438 -28.75 4.95 14.76
N ARG A 439 -27.98 4.14 14.06
CA ARG A 439 -27.77 2.73 14.41
C ARG A 439 -27.01 2.57 15.72
N ASN A 440 -25.93 3.33 15.91
CA ASN A 440 -25.13 3.28 17.13
C ASN A 440 -25.94 3.73 18.35
N GLU A 441 -26.73 4.78 18.22
CA GLU A 441 -27.67 5.24 19.26
C GLU A 441 -28.68 4.15 19.64
N ALA A 442 -29.27 3.47 18.65
CA ALA A 442 -30.23 2.40 18.89
C ALA A 442 -29.58 1.18 19.60
N GLU A 443 -28.34 0.86 19.26
CA GLU A 443 -27.58 -0.22 19.89
C GLU A 443 -27.20 0.13 21.34
N GLU A 444 -26.81 1.38 21.62
CA GLU A 444 -26.54 1.85 22.99
C GLU A 444 -27.78 1.79 23.86
N LEU A 445 -28.93 2.28 23.40
CA LEU A 445 -30.20 2.19 24.13
C LEU A 445 -30.56 0.73 24.44
N THR A 446 -30.40 -0.17 23.47
CA THR A 446 -30.71 -1.59 23.68
C THR A 446 -29.73 -2.24 24.68
N ARG A 447 -28.46 -1.78 24.76
CA ARG A 447 -27.49 -2.26 25.74
C ARG A 447 -27.80 -1.73 27.15
N GLU A 448 -28.27 -0.48 27.28
CA GLU A 448 -28.69 0.08 28.56
C GLU A 448 -29.92 -0.61 29.11
N GLU A 449 -30.93 -0.92 28.29
CA GLU A 449 -32.13 -1.65 28.69
C GLU A 449 -31.85 -3.11 29.12
N ARG A 450 -30.74 -3.70 28.70
CA ARG A 450 -30.32 -5.06 29.07
C ARG A 450 -29.39 -5.12 30.27
N LYS A 451 -29.01 -4.00 30.86
CA LYS A 451 -28.28 -3.99 32.14
C LYS A 451 -29.24 -4.34 33.26
N PRO A 452 -28.94 -5.39 34.08
CA PRO A 452 -29.82 -5.86 35.16
C PRO A 452 -30.01 -4.83 36.27
#